data_81b64ffd9640c1d4a0e2dc393ad57826
#
_entry.id   81b64ffd9640c1d4a0e2dc393ad57826
#
_cell.length_a   1.000
_cell.length_b   1.000
_cell.length_c   1.000
_cell.angle_alpha   90.00
_cell.angle_beta   90.00
_cell.angle_gamma   90.00
#
_symmetry.space_group_name_H-M   'P 1'
#
loop_
_entity.id
_entity.type
_entity.pdbx_description
1 polymer ?
#
loop_
_entity_poly.entity_id
_entity_poly.type
_entity_poly.pdbx_seq_one_letter_code
_entity_poly.pdbx_strand_id
1 'polypeptide(L)'
;MKHRISLTLICAVLAMLASCSHCGDTKDDAKAKAMWQRYSEAYDAKNLNRALAVIDSMETAKFVCTPKADHLRGLVYDQGWQMRIAEQFYRKSYQGYASDPSQDWHTYTDAGYRWACLRFRRGDTEGAMDVIAKLLPLAKENKTFPKHTESALLMLMAEIQLQLHQFHEAQLTAQKAYEAKQEDPQDKSRTGWGMAWICMNISTIYHTSGDLEGALAWLDRSAHGLERAEQEHDDSLLIEEWKGHVALQRALLLQESGHTAEASATYAAIPRSRLMEPNAYREAAEYLMSAGRYDEAAYWYEQLDSTYLATDGAKMTFDNIADRLSPRYTAYRKAGRNADALLLADSVSAAIDSALVWQKQNDAAELAVIYQSHEKELALNDAKSETRIHRVLLAAAILVILLIGYFLVRVRIYNKELLEKNRRLLTEIEQREQEEQQTIVQLKAEPQENLSANQQLFCRICDLMEAPDHIYTDADLDRNHLAQLLGTNERYITDAIRHCTNGKSITAFLNEYRVRHAAHLLATTTDAVAVIAELSGFSRSSFFRIFSDAYGMSPSDYRKVARK
;
A
#
# COMPACT_ATOMS: atom_id res chain seq x y z
N MET A 1 -31.87 -4.37 -20.14
CA MET A 1 -30.77 -3.37 -20.21
C MET A 1 -30.57 -2.54 -18.93
N LYS A 2 -31.40 -2.65 -17.88
CA LYS A 2 -31.34 -1.82 -16.66
C LYS A 2 -30.43 -2.35 -15.52
N HIS A 3 -29.86 -3.55 -15.62
CA HIS A 3 -28.98 -4.12 -14.57
C HIS A 3 -27.47 -4.02 -14.83
N ARG A 4 -27.02 -3.56 -16.00
CA ARG A 4 -25.59 -3.50 -16.34
C ARG A 4 -24.87 -2.20 -15.93
N ILE A 5 -25.59 -1.11 -15.67
CA ILE A 5 -25.00 0.20 -15.36
C ILE A 5 -24.55 0.27 -13.88
N SER A 6 -25.17 -0.50 -12.99
CA SER A 6 -24.85 -0.49 -11.55
C SER A 6 -23.52 -1.17 -11.20
N LEU A 7 -23.14 -2.23 -11.92
CA LEU A 7 -21.92 -3.00 -11.61
C LEU A 7 -20.64 -2.31 -12.14
N THR A 8 -20.74 -1.63 -13.28
CA THR A 8 -19.62 -0.91 -13.89
C THR A 8 -19.18 0.32 -13.07
N LEU A 9 -20.12 1.01 -12.41
CA LEU A 9 -19.78 2.15 -11.54
C LEU A 9 -19.09 1.69 -10.25
N ILE A 10 -19.50 0.57 -9.67
CA ILE A 10 -18.88 -0.01 -8.47
C ILE A 10 -17.47 -0.53 -8.79
N CYS A 11 -17.27 -1.16 -9.95
CA CYS A 11 -15.96 -1.60 -10.39
C CYS A 11 -15.01 -0.42 -10.68
N ALA A 12 -15.50 0.70 -11.21
CA ALA A 12 -14.70 1.90 -11.45
C ALA A 12 -14.24 2.56 -10.14
N VAL A 13 -15.10 2.60 -9.12
CA VAL A 13 -14.74 3.13 -7.78
C VAL A 13 -13.74 2.21 -7.06
N LEU A 14 -13.89 0.89 -7.20
CA LEU A 14 -12.94 -0.08 -6.65
C LEU A 14 -11.59 -0.03 -7.39
N ALA A 15 -11.58 0.21 -8.71
CA ALA A 15 -10.36 0.38 -9.48
C ALA A 15 -9.60 1.67 -9.14
N MET A 16 -10.28 2.75 -8.74
CA MET A 16 -9.63 3.97 -8.24
C MET A 16 -9.02 3.80 -6.84
N LEU A 17 -9.50 2.85 -6.04
CA LEU A 17 -8.94 2.53 -4.73
C LEU A 17 -7.75 1.55 -4.82
N ALA A 18 -7.58 0.85 -5.93
CA ALA A 18 -6.55 -0.17 -6.17
C ALA A 18 -5.38 0.34 -7.03
N SER A 19 -5.24 1.65 -7.28
CA SER A 19 -4.03 2.18 -7.92
C SER A 19 -2.86 2.17 -6.93
N CYS A 20 -2.34 0.97 -6.65
CA CYS A 20 -0.94 0.81 -6.25
C CYS A 20 -0.11 1.38 -7.40
N SER A 21 0.52 2.51 -7.15
CA SER A 21 1.49 3.13 -8.04
C SER A 21 2.56 2.09 -8.37
N HIS A 22 2.56 1.57 -9.58
CA HIS A 22 3.75 0.97 -10.17
C HIS A 22 4.83 2.04 -10.10
N CYS A 23 5.87 1.78 -9.31
CA CYS A 23 7.08 2.57 -9.30
C CYS A 23 7.81 2.28 -10.62
N GLY A 24 7.39 2.95 -11.68
CA GLY A 24 8.11 2.94 -12.94
C GLY A 24 9.36 3.79 -12.75
N ASP A 25 10.54 3.16 -12.80
CA ASP A 25 11.82 3.86 -12.91
C ASP A 25 11.80 4.55 -14.29
N THR A 26 11.38 5.82 -14.32
CA THR A 26 11.31 6.62 -15.56
C THR A 26 12.70 7.09 -15.94
N LYS A 27 13.61 6.14 -16.22
CA LYS A 27 15.00 6.43 -16.63
C LYS A 27 15.11 7.25 -17.92
N ASP A 28 14.06 7.26 -18.71
CA ASP A 28 14.01 7.95 -20.01
C ASP A 28 13.48 9.39 -19.94
N ASP A 29 13.00 9.87 -18.80
CA ASP A 29 12.58 11.26 -18.65
C ASP A 29 13.83 12.15 -18.43
N ALA A 30 13.99 13.17 -19.26
CA ALA A 30 15.09 14.14 -19.15
C ALA A 30 15.17 14.79 -17.74
N LYS A 31 14.03 14.98 -17.09
CA LYS A 31 13.95 15.44 -15.71
C LYS A 31 14.52 14.43 -14.71
N ALA A 32 14.15 13.15 -14.84
CA ALA A 32 14.66 12.09 -13.97
C ALA A 32 16.18 11.98 -14.12
N LYS A 33 16.69 11.98 -15.37
CA LYS A 33 18.13 11.95 -15.66
C LYS A 33 18.86 13.15 -15.04
N ALA A 34 18.30 14.35 -15.12
CA ALA A 34 18.90 15.55 -14.51
C ALA A 34 18.93 15.46 -12.98
N MET A 35 17.93 14.82 -12.35
CA MET A 35 17.91 14.61 -10.90
C MET A 35 18.94 13.57 -10.46
N TRP A 36 19.08 12.47 -11.21
CA TRP A 36 20.12 11.47 -10.95
C TRP A 36 21.52 12.07 -11.07
N GLN A 37 21.78 12.92 -12.07
CA GLN A 37 23.05 13.62 -12.21
C GLN A 37 23.33 14.54 -11.01
N ARG A 38 22.34 15.31 -10.54
CA ARG A 38 22.47 16.17 -9.34
C ARG A 38 22.75 15.36 -8.09
N TYR A 39 22.11 14.18 -7.95
CA TYR A 39 22.38 13.26 -6.85
C TYR A 39 23.84 12.79 -6.89
N SER A 40 24.31 12.27 -8.03
CA SER A 40 25.69 11.81 -8.20
C SER A 40 26.68 12.91 -7.88
N GLU A 41 26.52 14.11 -8.44
CA GLU A 41 27.38 15.26 -8.15
C GLU A 41 27.43 15.61 -6.65
N ALA A 42 26.30 15.57 -5.97
CA ALA A 42 26.22 15.87 -4.54
C ALA A 42 26.85 14.74 -3.68
N TYR A 43 26.63 13.49 -4.08
CA TYR A 43 27.17 12.31 -3.42
C TYR A 43 28.71 12.26 -3.57
N ASP A 44 29.22 12.44 -4.78
CA ASP A 44 30.67 12.42 -5.08
C ASP A 44 31.39 13.58 -4.37
N ALA A 45 30.74 14.74 -4.25
CA ALA A 45 31.23 15.88 -3.49
C ALA A 45 31.11 15.71 -1.96
N LYS A 46 30.63 14.57 -1.46
CA LYS A 46 30.37 14.28 -0.04
C LYS A 46 29.47 15.34 0.64
N ASN A 47 28.59 15.97 -0.12
CA ASN A 47 27.65 16.96 0.40
C ASN A 47 26.32 16.28 0.81
N LEU A 48 26.32 15.74 2.04
CA LEU A 48 25.22 14.95 2.58
C LEU A 48 23.88 15.69 2.50
N ASN A 49 23.85 16.95 2.93
CA ASN A 49 22.60 17.72 2.98
C ASN A 49 22.01 17.93 1.57
N ARG A 50 22.85 18.23 0.58
CA ARG A 50 22.43 18.39 -0.81
C ARG A 50 21.95 17.08 -1.40
N ALA A 51 22.65 15.98 -1.15
CA ALA A 51 22.27 14.65 -1.64
C ALA A 51 20.90 14.23 -1.08
N LEU A 52 20.69 14.39 0.23
CA LEU A 52 19.41 14.10 0.88
C LEU A 52 18.24 14.95 0.31
N ALA A 53 18.45 16.26 0.11
CA ALA A 53 17.44 17.14 -0.48
C ALA A 53 17.05 16.74 -1.91
N VAL A 54 18.03 16.25 -2.71
CA VAL A 54 17.75 15.73 -4.05
C VAL A 54 16.94 14.43 -3.98
N ILE A 55 17.27 13.50 -3.07
CA ILE A 55 16.50 12.26 -2.86
C ILE A 55 15.05 12.57 -2.49
N ASP A 56 14.83 13.51 -1.56
CA ASP A 56 13.48 13.91 -1.15
C ASP A 56 12.67 14.49 -2.33
N SER A 57 13.34 15.25 -3.19
CA SER A 57 12.74 15.80 -4.41
C SER A 57 12.40 14.70 -5.43
N MET A 58 13.27 13.69 -5.59
CA MET A 58 13.05 12.53 -6.48
C MET A 58 11.88 11.67 -6.00
N GLU A 59 11.77 11.44 -4.70
CA GLU A 59 10.67 10.67 -4.10
C GLU A 59 9.34 11.42 -4.22
N THR A 60 9.33 12.74 -3.92
CA THR A 60 8.13 13.59 -4.04
C THR A 60 7.62 13.65 -5.48
N ALA A 61 8.54 13.74 -6.45
CA ALA A 61 8.22 13.72 -7.87
C ALA A 61 7.90 12.32 -8.42
N LYS A 62 7.97 11.27 -7.58
CA LYS A 62 7.77 9.86 -7.94
C LYS A 62 8.75 9.33 -9.00
N PHE A 63 9.93 9.89 -9.10
CA PHE A 63 11.02 9.35 -9.92
C PHE A 63 11.66 8.12 -9.28
N VAL A 64 11.58 8.00 -7.96
CA VAL A 64 11.95 6.82 -7.19
C VAL A 64 10.84 6.46 -6.21
N CYS A 65 10.70 5.17 -5.92
CA CYS A 65 9.80 4.70 -4.87
C CYS A 65 10.43 4.87 -3.49
N THR A 66 9.61 4.85 -2.43
CA THR A 66 10.09 5.00 -1.05
C THR A 66 11.20 4.01 -0.69
N PRO A 67 11.12 2.68 -0.99
CA PRO A 67 12.21 1.77 -0.69
C PRO A 67 13.53 2.12 -1.41
N LYS A 68 13.45 2.61 -2.66
CA LYS A 68 14.65 3.08 -3.40
C LYS A 68 15.22 4.35 -2.80
N ALA A 69 14.37 5.30 -2.44
CA ALA A 69 14.78 6.53 -1.76
C ALA A 69 15.47 6.23 -0.42
N ASP A 70 14.92 5.28 0.36
CA ASP A 70 15.52 4.85 1.62
C ASP A 70 16.90 4.20 1.39
N HIS A 71 17.06 3.38 0.34
CA HIS A 71 18.37 2.85 -0.03
C HIS A 71 19.38 3.96 -0.31
N LEU A 72 19.01 4.96 -1.11
CA LEU A 72 19.88 6.10 -1.43
C LEU A 72 20.23 6.93 -0.17
N ARG A 73 19.27 7.16 0.73
CA ARG A 73 19.54 7.79 2.03
C ARG A 73 20.53 6.98 2.85
N GLY A 74 20.37 5.65 2.87
CA GLY A 74 21.31 4.74 3.50
C GLY A 74 22.73 4.95 2.99
N LEU A 75 22.94 5.01 1.67
CA LEU A 75 24.24 5.28 1.05
C LEU A 75 24.83 6.62 1.49
N VAL A 76 24.02 7.69 1.53
CA VAL A 76 24.48 9.02 1.95
C VAL A 76 24.90 9.04 3.41
N TYR A 77 24.14 8.44 4.31
CA TYR A 77 24.49 8.37 5.73
C TYR A 77 25.68 7.45 6.01
N ASP A 78 25.81 6.35 5.27
CA ASP A 78 26.99 5.44 5.37
C ASP A 78 28.28 6.18 4.96
N GLN A 79 28.25 6.92 3.84
CA GLN A 79 29.37 7.78 3.42
C GLN A 79 29.72 8.84 4.48
N GLY A 80 28.71 9.33 5.21
CA GLY A 80 28.88 10.28 6.32
C GLY A 80 29.31 9.67 7.65
N TRP A 81 29.60 8.35 7.69
CA TRP A 81 29.93 7.60 8.93
C TRP A 81 28.84 7.61 9.99
N GLN A 82 27.58 7.85 9.59
CA GLN A 82 26.40 7.82 10.47
C GLN A 82 25.74 6.43 10.40
N MET A 83 26.47 5.45 10.94
CA MET A 83 26.18 4.02 10.72
C MET A 83 24.80 3.58 11.22
N ARG A 84 24.33 4.11 12.37
CA ARG A 84 23.01 3.74 12.93
C ARG A 84 21.86 4.25 12.05
N ILE A 85 22.01 5.47 11.51
CA ILE A 85 21.03 6.04 10.60
C ILE A 85 21.02 5.28 9.27
N ALA A 86 22.20 5.02 8.72
CA ALA A 86 22.35 4.22 7.50
C ALA A 86 21.72 2.83 7.65
N GLU A 87 21.99 2.13 8.76
CA GLU A 87 21.40 0.83 9.08
C GLU A 87 19.86 0.87 9.07
N GLN A 88 19.28 1.91 9.67
CA GLN A 88 17.83 2.05 9.70
C GLN A 88 17.25 2.22 8.29
N PHE A 89 17.89 3.02 7.43
CA PHE A 89 17.42 3.24 6.08
C PHE A 89 17.61 2.00 5.18
N TYR A 90 18.73 1.29 5.31
CA TYR A 90 18.90 0.01 4.60
C TYR A 90 17.88 -1.03 5.04
N ARG A 91 17.59 -1.13 6.33
CA ARG A 91 16.52 -1.99 6.85
C ARG A 91 15.16 -1.62 6.28
N LYS A 92 14.80 -0.31 6.26
CA LYS A 92 13.52 0.16 5.67
C LYS A 92 13.44 -0.19 4.19
N SER A 93 14.50 0.03 3.43
CA SER A 93 14.57 -0.34 2.02
C SER A 93 14.37 -1.84 1.82
N TYR A 94 15.13 -2.67 2.53
CA TYR A 94 15.00 -4.13 2.49
C TYR A 94 13.60 -4.60 2.82
N GLN A 95 13.00 -4.10 3.91
CA GLN A 95 11.63 -4.45 4.31
C GLN A 95 10.58 -3.95 3.31
N GLY A 96 10.80 -2.80 2.70
CA GLY A 96 9.91 -2.21 1.71
C GLY A 96 9.76 -3.05 0.43
N TYR A 97 10.82 -3.76 0.03
CA TYR A 97 10.80 -4.68 -1.11
C TYR A 97 10.47 -6.14 -0.73
N ALA A 98 10.40 -6.48 0.57
CA ALA A 98 10.24 -7.87 1.02
C ALA A 98 8.94 -8.54 0.53
N SER A 99 7.87 -7.78 0.27
CA SER A 99 6.62 -8.30 -0.27
C SER A 99 6.69 -8.66 -1.75
N ASP A 100 7.54 -7.97 -2.52
CA ASP A 100 7.77 -8.23 -3.94
C ASP A 100 9.19 -7.78 -4.33
N PRO A 101 10.22 -8.60 -4.08
CA PRO A 101 11.61 -8.31 -4.44
C PRO A 101 11.84 -8.17 -5.95
N SER A 102 10.94 -8.71 -6.78
CA SER A 102 11.09 -8.70 -8.24
C SER A 102 11.02 -7.30 -8.86
N GLN A 103 10.49 -6.32 -8.13
CA GLN A 103 10.41 -4.93 -8.57
C GLN A 103 11.79 -4.30 -8.77
N ASP A 104 12.73 -4.56 -7.86
CA ASP A 104 14.13 -4.13 -7.97
C ASP A 104 15.05 -5.04 -7.16
N TRP A 105 15.42 -6.19 -7.74
CA TRP A 105 16.34 -7.15 -7.11
C TRP A 105 17.65 -6.53 -6.68
N HIS A 106 18.21 -5.64 -7.49
CA HIS A 106 19.48 -4.99 -7.19
C HIS A 106 19.40 -4.18 -5.89
N THR A 107 18.41 -3.30 -5.77
CA THR A 107 18.24 -2.48 -4.57
C THR A 107 17.87 -3.31 -3.34
N TYR A 108 16.98 -4.29 -3.49
CA TYR A 108 16.59 -5.20 -2.41
C TYR A 108 17.79 -5.93 -1.80
N THR A 109 18.60 -6.55 -2.67
CA THR A 109 19.73 -7.39 -2.23
C THR A 109 20.90 -6.57 -1.71
N ASP A 110 21.20 -5.41 -2.35
CA ASP A 110 22.24 -4.50 -1.88
C ASP A 110 21.86 -3.86 -0.52
N ALA A 111 20.60 -3.47 -0.34
CA ALA A 111 20.12 -2.97 0.95
C ALA A 111 20.27 -4.03 2.06
N GLY A 112 19.93 -5.28 1.79
CA GLY A 112 20.09 -6.37 2.73
C GLY A 112 21.56 -6.66 3.04
N TYR A 113 22.43 -6.70 2.03
CA TYR A 113 23.86 -6.87 2.20
C TYR A 113 24.48 -5.75 3.07
N ARG A 114 24.20 -4.48 2.74
CA ARG A 114 24.72 -3.34 3.51
C ARG A 114 24.18 -3.31 4.93
N TRP A 115 22.93 -3.67 5.12
CA TRP A 115 22.36 -3.82 6.45
C TRP A 115 23.10 -4.89 7.26
N ALA A 116 23.40 -6.06 6.69
CA ALA A 116 24.18 -7.11 7.33
C ALA A 116 25.61 -6.62 7.66
N CYS A 117 26.28 -5.92 6.74
CA CYS A 117 27.60 -5.33 6.96
C CYS A 117 27.63 -4.38 8.16
N LEU A 118 26.65 -3.47 8.27
CA LEU A 118 26.59 -2.51 9.37
C LEU A 118 26.32 -3.18 10.71
N ARG A 119 25.45 -4.20 10.74
CA ARG A 119 25.23 -5.02 11.94
C ARG A 119 26.52 -5.71 12.39
N PHE A 120 27.22 -6.35 11.47
CA PHE A 120 28.50 -7.00 11.75
C PHE A 120 29.54 -6.03 12.31
N ARG A 121 29.75 -4.88 11.66
CA ARG A 121 30.68 -3.82 12.12
C ARG A 121 30.35 -3.32 13.53
N ARG A 122 29.09 -3.36 13.93
CA ARG A 122 28.64 -2.98 15.28
C ARG A 122 28.66 -4.12 16.29
N GLY A 123 29.20 -5.28 15.91
CA GLY A 123 29.30 -6.46 16.76
C GLY A 123 28.04 -7.31 16.86
N ASP A 124 26.99 -7.00 16.09
CA ASP A 124 25.76 -7.80 16.02
C ASP A 124 25.93 -8.91 14.96
N THR A 125 26.80 -9.84 15.28
CA THR A 125 27.14 -10.98 14.40
C THR A 125 25.94 -11.87 14.13
N GLU A 126 25.11 -12.15 15.15
CA GLU A 126 23.90 -12.97 15.01
C GLU A 126 22.92 -12.32 14.06
N GLY A 127 22.67 -11.04 14.22
CA GLY A 127 21.75 -10.33 13.35
C GLY A 127 22.26 -10.15 11.93
N ALA A 128 23.58 -10.04 11.71
CA ALA A 128 24.15 -10.06 10.38
C ALA A 128 23.92 -11.42 9.69
N MET A 129 24.17 -12.52 10.41
CA MET A 129 23.92 -13.87 9.91
C MET A 129 22.45 -14.14 9.61
N ASP A 130 21.50 -13.59 10.39
CA ASP A 130 20.06 -13.71 10.13
C ASP A 130 19.69 -13.12 8.76
N VAL A 131 20.23 -11.96 8.42
CA VAL A 131 19.98 -11.33 7.10
C VAL A 131 20.61 -12.15 5.96
N ILE A 132 21.85 -12.61 6.15
CA ILE A 132 22.55 -13.45 5.16
C ILE A 132 21.77 -14.76 4.92
N ALA A 133 21.32 -15.42 6.00
CA ALA A 133 20.54 -16.67 5.92
C ALA A 133 19.21 -16.51 5.20
N LYS A 134 18.62 -15.31 5.17
CA LYS A 134 17.40 -15.01 4.41
C LYS A 134 17.68 -14.71 2.94
N LEU A 135 18.83 -14.10 2.62
CA LEU A 135 19.15 -13.70 1.24
C LEU A 135 19.81 -14.80 0.41
N LEU A 136 20.76 -15.55 0.95
CA LEU A 136 21.50 -16.55 0.18
C LEU A 136 20.64 -17.67 -0.43
N PRO A 137 19.58 -18.19 0.21
CA PRO A 137 18.70 -19.16 -0.44
C PRO A 137 18.04 -18.60 -1.71
N LEU A 138 17.68 -17.30 -1.72
CA LEU A 138 17.07 -16.66 -2.88
C LEU A 138 17.98 -16.62 -4.11
N ALA A 139 19.32 -16.57 -3.89
CA ALA A 139 20.29 -16.63 -4.97
C ALA A 139 20.26 -17.98 -5.73
N LYS A 140 19.92 -19.08 -5.03
CA LYS A 140 19.78 -20.42 -5.64
C LYS A 140 18.45 -20.58 -6.37
N GLU A 141 17.40 -19.97 -5.86
CA GLU A 141 16.04 -20.11 -6.38
C GLU A 141 15.76 -19.16 -7.56
N ASN A 142 16.48 -18.05 -7.64
CA ASN A 142 16.20 -16.98 -8.59
C ASN A 142 17.41 -16.64 -9.47
N LYS A 143 17.30 -16.93 -10.78
CA LYS A 143 18.34 -16.63 -11.77
C LYS A 143 18.60 -15.13 -11.98
N THR A 144 17.69 -14.27 -11.56
CA THR A 144 17.85 -12.81 -11.66
C THR A 144 18.51 -12.19 -10.44
N PHE A 145 18.85 -13.00 -9.43
CA PHE A 145 19.61 -12.53 -8.26
C PHE A 145 21.00 -12.05 -8.69
N PRO A 146 21.42 -10.83 -8.28
CA PRO A 146 22.71 -10.29 -8.71
C PRO A 146 23.88 -11.11 -8.17
N LYS A 147 24.71 -11.65 -9.07
CA LYS A 147 25.87 -12.50 -8.70
C LYS A 147 26.93 -11.77 -7.89
N HIS A 148 27.14 -10.48 -8.14
CA HIS A 148 28.03 -9.65 -7.32
C HIS A 148 27.56 -9.57 -5.86
N THR A 149 26.24 -9.49 -5.61
CA THR A 149 25.70 -9.46 -4.24
C THR A 149 25.78 -10.84 -3.58
N GLU A 150 25.57 -11.93 -4.32
CA GLU A 150 25.79 -13.29 -3.82
C GLU A 150 27.25 -13.46 -3.34
N SER A 151 28.20 -13.05 -4.18
CA SER A 151 29.64 -13.07 -3.85
C SER A 151 29.94 -12.22 -2.60
N ALA A 152 29.39 -11.01 -2.51
CA ALA A 152 29.60 -10.12 -1.37
C ALA A 152 29.00 -10.67 -0.06
N LEU A 153 27.82 -11.28 -0.11
CA LEU A 153 27.19 -11.94 1.04
C LEU A 153 28.02 -13.16 1.52
N LEU A 154 28.55 -13.95 0.59
CA LEU A 154 29.41 -15.07 0.92
C LEU A 154 30.74 -14.59 1.53
N MET A 155 31.32 -13.49 1.04
CA MET A 155 32.51 -12.90 1.65
C MET A 155 32.24 -12.42 3.08
N LEU A 156 31.15 -11.71 3.29
CA LEU A 156 30.76 -11.28 4.64
C LEU A 156 30.53 -12.49 5.58
N MET A 157 29.91 -13.54 5.09
CA MET A 157 29.74 -14.79 5.85
C MET A 157 31.10 -15.41 6.21
N ALA A 158 32.05 -15.41 5.27
CA ALA A 158 33.41 -15.92 5.53
C ALA A 158 34.14 -15.08 6.57
N GLU A 159 34.01 -13.75 6.54
CA GLU A 159 34.58 -12.85 7.57
C GLU A 159 33.97 -13.12 8.96
N ILE A 160 32.63 -13.32 9.02
CA ILE A 160 31.96 -13.69 10.27
C ILE A 160 32.48 -15.04 10.80
N GLN A 161 32.58 -16.05 9.92
CA GLN A 161 33.13 -17.36 10.29
C GLN A 161 34.58 -17.26 10.78
N LEU A 162 35.39 -16.42 10.15
CA LEU A 162 36.75 -16.13 10.57
C LEU A 162 36.80 -15.54 11.98
N GLN A 163 35.95 -14.56 12.26
CA GLN A 163 35.87 -13.96 13.61
C GLN A 163 35.38 -14.98 14.66
N LEU A 164 34.59 -15.96 14.27
CA LEU A 164 34.13 -17.05 15.12
C LEU A 164 35.15 -18.19 15.22
N HIS A 165 36.38 -18.03 14.68
CA HIS A 165 37.44 -19.04 14.60
C HIS A 165 37.05 -20.32 13.83
N GLN A 166 36.05 -20.24 12.94
CA GLN A 166 35.62 -21.30 12.03
C GLN A 166 36.47 -21.25 10.74
N PHE A 167 37.78 -21.48 10.86
CA PHE A 167 38.74 -21.20 9.79
C PHE A 167 38.49 -22.00 8.52
N HIS A 168 38.23 -23.28 8.66
CA HIS A 168 37.97 -24.15 7.49
C HIS A 168 36.67 -23.74 6.75
N GLU A 169 35.62 -23.47 7.49
CA GLU A 169 34.35 -23.00 6.94
C GLU A 169 34.49 -21.63 6.25
N ALA A 170 35.30 -20.74 6.84
CA ALA A 170 35.58 -19.44 6.26
C ALA A 170 36.29 -19.55 4.91
N GLN A 171 37.30 -20.42 4.80
CA GLN A 171 38.01 -20.69 3.54
C GLN A 171 37.07 -21.26 2.47
N LEU A 172 36.26 -22.27 2.82
CA LEU A 172 35.29 -22.86 1.88
C LEU A 172 34.23 -21.86 1.41
N THR A 173 33.79 -21.00 2.32
CA THR A 173 32.78 -19.98 1.98
C THR A 173 33.39 -18.90 1.09
N ALA A 174 34.61 -18.47 1.37
CA ALA A 174 35.36 -17.53 0.54
C ALA A 174 35.59 -18.05 -0.88
N GLN A 175 35.89 -19.35 -1.02
CA GLN A 175 36.04 -19.98 -2.32
C GLN A 175 34.71 -19.95 -3.12
N LYS A 176 33.58 -20.21 -2.46
CA LYS A 176 32.26 -20.08 -3.11
C LYS A 176 31.97 -18.63 -3.53
N ALA A 177 32.42 -17.64 -2.74
CA ALA A 177 32.30 -16.24 -3.12
C ALA A 177 33.06 -15.91 -4.41
N TYR A 178 34.26 -16.48 -4.57
CA TYR A 178 35.03 -16.35 -5.79
C TYR A 178 34.32 -17.00 -7.01
N GLU A 179 33.78 -18.21 -6.83
CA GLU A 179 33.03 -18.91 -7.88
C GLU A 179 31.78 -18.09 -8.32
N ALA A 180 31.01 -17.56 -7.36
CA ALA A 180 29.87 -16.70 -7.65
C ALA A 180 30.28 -15.43 -8.41
N LYS A 181 31.44 -14.83 -8.07
CA LYS A 181 31.97 -13.67 -8.77
C LYS A 181 32.37 -13.97 -10.22
N GLN A 182 32.94 -15.15 -10.47
CA GLN A 182 33.28 -15.58 -11.83
C GLN A 182 32.05 -15.77 -12.74
N GLU A 183 30.91 -16.12 -12.15
CA GLU A 183 29.66 -16.32 -12.88
C GLU A 183 28.91 -15.00 -13.18
N ASP A 184 29.41 -13.84 -12.76
CA ASP A 184 28.72 -12.56 -12.92
C ASP A 184 28.74 -12.07 -14.39
N PRO A 185 27.61 -12.11 -15.11
CA PRO A 185 27.57 -11.73 -16.52
C PRO A 185 27.58 -10.20 -16.73
N GLN A 186 27.33 -9.41 -15.67
CA GLN A 186 27.21 -7.95 -15.77
C GLN A 186 28.55 -7.23 -15.61
N ASP A 187 29.57 -7.89 -15.11
CA ASP A 187 30.88 -7.29 -14.76
C ASP A 187 31.92 -7.44 -15.87
N LYS A 188 31.51 -7.45 -17.13
CA LYS A 188 32.41 -7.65 -18.26
C LYS A 188 33.47 -6.55 -18.44
N SER A 189 33.22 -5.34 -17.94
CA SER A 189 34.14 -4.21 -18.07
C SER A 189 35.11 -4.03 -16.89
N ARG A 190 34.88 -4.73 -15.76
CA ARG A 190 35.71 -4.65 -14.54
C ARG A 190 36.11 -6.01 -13.99
N THR A 191 36.02 -7.08 -14.80
CA THR A 191 36.28 -8.45 -14.37
C THR A 191 37.70 -8.63 -13.83
N GLY A 192 38.70 -7.99 -14.45
CA GLY A 192 40.09 -8.08 -14.01
C GLY A 192 40.26 -7.51 -12.61
N TRP A 193 39.85 -6.28 -12.38
CA TRP A 193 39.98 -5.59 -11.08
C TRP A 193 39.11 -6.23 -9.99
N GLY A 194 37.82 -6.54 -10.30
CA GLY A 194 36.92 -7.18 -9.34
C GLY A 194 37.41 -8.56 -8.89
N MET A 195 38.03 -9.31 -9.79
CA MET A 195 38.64 -10.60 -9.46
C MET A 195 39.93 -10.43 -8.63
N ALA A 196 40.75 -9.41 -8.92
CA ALA A 196 41.92 -9.10 -8.12
C ALA A 196 41.55 -8.75 -6.68
N TRP A 197 40.54 -7.91 -6.50
CA TRP A 197 40.02 -7.49 -5.19
C TRP A 197 39.53 -8.69 -4.36
N ILE A 198 38.67 -9.55 -4.93
CA ILE A 198 38.15 -10.71 -4.19
C ILE A 198 39.27 -11.69 -3.81
N CYS A 199 40.22 -11.96 -4.73
CA CYS A 199 41.35 -12.84 -4.46
C CYS A 199 42.24 -12.30 -3.31
N MET A 200 42.42 -11.00 -3.24
CA MET A 200 43.20 -10.37 -2.13
C MET A 200 42.47 -10.52 -0.78
N ASN A 201 41.15 -10.32 -0.74
CA ASN A 201 40.37 -10.54 0.48
C ASN A 201 40.39 -12.02 0.90
N ILE A 202 40.32 -12.95 -0.04
CA ILE A 202 40.41 -14.38 0.26
C ILE A 202 41.81 -14.71 0.78
N SER A 203 42.90 -14.12 0.21
CA SER A 203 44.27 -14.26 0.73
C SER A 203 44.35 -13.86 2.20
N THR A 204 43.68 -12.76 2.57
CA THR A 204 43.62 -12.30 3.98
C THR A 204 42.90 -13.33 4.88
N ILE A 205 41.82 -13.96 4.41
CA ILE A 205 41.15 -15.03 5.17
C ILE A 205 42.06 -16.22 5.39
N TYR A 206 42.78 -16.67 4.36
CA TYR A 206 43.73 -17.76 4.46
C TYR A 206 44.90 -17.42 5.38
N HIS A 207 45.47 -16.20 5.25
CA HIS A 207 46.52 -15.69 6.12
C HIS A 207 46.08 -15.71 7.60
N THR A 208 44.91 -15.13 7.91
CA THR A 208 44.38 -15.08 9.29
C THR A 208 44.06 -16.49 9.82
N SER A 209 43.76 -17.44 8.96
CA SER A 209 43.54 -18.84 9.30
C SER A 209 44.86 -19.61 9.54
N GLY A 210 46.02 -18.98 9.29
CA GLY A 210 47.35 -19.60 9.43
C GLY A 210 47.79 -20.43 8.20
N ASP A 211 47.04 -20.43 7.11
CA ASP A 211 47.40 -21.11 5.86
C ASP A 211 48.16 -20.12 4.94
N LEU A 212 49.44 -19.95 5.19
CA LEU A 212 50.29 -19.01 4.45
C LEU A 212 50.51 -19.43 2.98
N GLU A 213 50.57 -20.74 2.71
CA GLU A 213 50.70 -21.26 1.33
C GLU A 213 49.42 -20.97 0.51
N GLY A 214 48.29 -21.27 1.08
CA GLY A 214 47.00 -20.91 0.47
C GLY A 214 46.83 -19.42 0.26
N ALA A 215 47.26 -18.59 1.23
CA ALA A 215 47.23 -17.14 1.12
C ALA A 215 48.09 -16.63 -0.05
N LEU A 216 49.31 -17.13 -0.22
CA LEU A 216 50.19 -16.80 -1.34
C LEU A 216 49.56 -17.20 -2.69
N ALA A 217 48.98 -18.40 -2.77
CA ALA A 217 48.32 -18.86 -3.99
C ALA A 217 47.13 -17.96 -4.40
N TRP A 218 46.35 -17.46 -3.43
CA TRP A 218 45.28 -16.49 -3.71
C TRP A 218 45.82 -15.12 -4.11
N LEU A 219 46.93 -14.71 -3.56
CA LEU A 219 47.62 -13.46 -3.91
C LEU A 219 48.17 -13.51 -5.35
N ASP A 220 48.67 -14.67 -5.78
CA ASP A 220 49.06 -14.89 -7.19
C ASP A 220 47.89 -14.73 -8.15
N ARG A 221 46.69 -15.25 -7.78
CA ARG A 221 45.50 -15.04 -8.56
C ARG A 221 45.10 -13.57 -8.61
N SER A 222 45.28 -12.82 -7.51
CA SER A 222 45.04 -11.38 -7.47
C SER A 222 45.98 -10.65 -8.44
N ALA A 223 47.28 -10.98 -8.45
CA ALA A 223 48.23 -10.42 -9.40
C ALA A 223 47.83 -10.64 -10.87
N HIS A 224 47.44 -11.88 -11.21
CA HIS A 224 46.94 -12.19 -12.55
C HIS A 224 45.66 -11.44 -12.89
N GLY A 225 44.76 -11.19 -11.92
CA GLY A 225 43.58 -10.34 -12.10
C GLY A 225 43.95 -8.91 -12.47
N LEU A 226 44.99 -8.33 -11.83
CA LEU A 226 45.46 -6.97 -12.15
C LEU A 226 46.14 -6.90 -13.52
N GLU A 227 46.89 -7.95 -13.94
CA GLU A 227 47.45 -8.01 -15.30
C GLU A 227 46.35 -8.04 -16.36
N ARG A 228 45.25 -8.73 -16.11
CA ARG A 228 44.09 -8.72 -17.00
C ARG A 228 43.39 -7.36 -17.04
N ALA A 229 43.20 -6.72 -15.88
CA ALA A 229 42.61 -5.39 -15.80
C ALA A 229 43.42 -4.36 -16.60
N GLU A 230 44.74 -4.46 -16.55
CA GLU A 230 45.64 -3.63 -17.34
C GLU A 230 45.48 -3.84 -18.85
N GLN A 231 45.34 -5.11 -19.28
CA GLN A 231 45.05 -5.44 -20.68
C GLN A 231 43.69 -4.95 -21.15
N GLU A 232 42.70 -4.92 -20.26
CA GLU A 232 41.32 -4.45 -20.50
C GLU A 232 41.22 -2.92 -20.50
N HIS A 233 42.33 -2.19 -20.28
CA HIS A 233 42.43 -0.72 -20.24
C HIS A 233 41.60 -0.09 -19.10
N ASP A 234 41.55 -0.75 -17.96
CA ASP A 234 41.01 -0.16 -16.72
C ASP A 234 41.90 1.00 -16.21
N ASP A 235 41.39 1.69 -15.16
CA ASP A 235 42.11 2.84 -14.57
C ASP A 235 43.55 2.48 -14.18
N SER A 236 44.51 3.00 -14.95
CA SER A 236 45.91 2.69 -14.80
C SER A 236 46.47 3.12 -13.43
N LEU A 237 45.92 4.19 -12.84
CA LEU A 237 46.36 4.68 -11.52
C LEU A 237 45.93 3.70 -10.41
N LEU A 238 44.69 3.27 -10.44
CA LEU A 238 44.12 2.29 -9.51
C LEU A 238 44.85 0.94 -9.60
N ILE A 239 45.17 0.48 -10.82
CA ILE A 239 45.91 -0.76 -11.03
C ILE A 239 47.32 -0.69 -10.44
N GLU A 240 48.01 0.42 -10.65
CA GLU A 240 49.37 0.60 -10.08
C GLU A 240 49.35 0.63 -8.54
N GLU A 241 48.35 1.27 -7.97
CA GLU A 241 48.12 1.25 -6.51
C GLU A 241 47.95 -0.18 -6.01
N TRP A 242 47.01 -0.94 -6.63
CA TRP A 242 46.74 -2.32 -6.22
C TRP A 242 47.90 -3.28 -6.46
N LYS A 243 48.73 -3.09 -7.46
CA LYS A 243 50.01 -3.81 -7.61
C LYS A 243 50.94 -3.57 -6.43
N GLY A 244 50.93 -2.36 -5.87
CA GLY A 244 51.64 -2.04 -4.63
C GLY A 244 51.15 -2.86 -3.44
N HIS A 245 49.83 -2.88 -3.24
CA HIS A 245 49.21 -3.65 -2.15
C HIS A 245 49.51 -5.16 -2.27
N VAL A 246 49.33 -5.75 -3.45
CA VAL A 246 49.64 -7.16 -3.69
C VAL A 246 51.12 -7.46 -3.39
N ALA A 247 52.05 -6.58 -3.79
CA ALA A 247 53.49 -6.78 -3.54
C ALA A 247 53.82 -6.66 -2.04
N LEU A 248 53.20 -5.73 -1.30
CA LEU A 248 53.39 -5.58 0.15
C LEU A 248 52.85 -6.80 0.91
N GLN A 249 51.64 -7.25 0.60
CA GLN A 249 51.10 -8.47 1.20
C GLN A 249 51.92 -9.70 0.88
N ARG A 250 52.45 -9.82 -0.36
CA ARG A 250 53.36 -10.89 -0.73
C ARG A 250 54.65 -10.86 0.11
N ALA A 251 55.26 -9.68 0.28
CA ALA A 251 56.45 -9.53 1.13
C ALA A 251 56.17 -9.96 2.58
N LEU A 252 55.00 -9.58 3.13
CA LEU A 252 54.60 -9.99 4.48
C LEU A 252 54.45 -11.51 4.58
N LEU A 253 53.69 -12.14 3.69
CA LEU A 253 53.44 -13.58 3.69
C LEU A 253 54.71 -14.40 3.50
N LEU A 254 55.61 -13.97 2.60
CA LEU A 254 56.93 -14.59 2.42
C LEU A 254 57.80 -14.47 3.67
N GLN A 255 57.78 -13.31 4.35
CA GLN A 255 58.52 -13.11 5.60
C GLN A 255 58.02 -14.06 6.69
N GLU A 256 56.72 -14.20 6.85
CA GLU A 256 56.10 -15.06 7.86
C GLU A 256 56.23 -16.55 7.53
N SER A 257 56.35 -16.92 6.25
CA SER A 257 56.64 -18.27 5.80
C SER A 257 58.15 -18.63 5.92
N GLY A 258 59.00 -17.71 6.42
CA GLY A 258 60.44 -17.93 6.59
C GLY A 258 61.27 -17.69 5.31
N HIS A 259 60.68 -17.28 4.19
CA HIS A 259 61.37 -16.94 2.94
C HIS A 259 61.92 -15.50 2.97
N THR A 260 62.74 -15.17 3.99
CA THR A 260 63.13 -13.80 4.33
C THR A 260 63.91 -13.09 3.23
N ALA A 261 64.74 -13.80 2.48
CA ALA A 261 65.53 -13.24 1.38
C ALA A 261 64.61 -12.81 0.21
N GLU A 262 63.61 -13.63 -0.14
CA GLU A 262 62.65 -13.35 -1.17
C GLU A 262 61.69 -12.24 -0.75
N ALA A 263 61.24 -12.24 0.51
CA ALA A 263 60.45 -11.17 1.10
C ALA A 263 61.15 -9.81 0.99
N SER A 264 62.45 -9.76 1.37
CA SER A 264 63.22 -8.54 1.28
C SER A 264 63.43 -8.06 -0.16
N ALA A 265 63.65 -8.99 -1.10
CA ALA A 265 63.75 -8.66 -2.53
C ALA A 265 62.44 -8.12 -3.07
N THR A 266 61.31 -8.76 -2.73
CA THR A 266 59.97 -8.32 -3.12
C THR A 266 59.67 -6.90 -2.64
N TYR A 267 59.93 -6.61 -1.36
CA TYR A 267 59.73 -5.29 -0.79
C TYR A 267 60.65 -4.24 -1.46
N ALA A 268 61.93 -4.56 -1.67
CA ALA A 268 62.90 -3.64 -2.29
C ALA A 268 62.58 -3.32 -3.75
N ALA A 269 61.86 -4.21 -4.43
CA ALA A 269 61.44 -4.02 -5.82
C ALA A 269 60.22 -3.09 -5.97
N ILE A 270 59.52 -2.75 -4.89
CA ILE A 270 58.33 -1.90 -4.94
C ILE A 270 58.73 -0.45 -5.24
N PRO A 271 58.24 0.16 -6.34
CA PRO A 271 58.51 1.56 -6.63
C PRO A 271 58.01 2.47 -5.50
N ARG A 272 58.77 3.47 -5.14
CA ARG A 272 58.40 4.42 -4.07
C ARG A 272 57.05 5.11 -4.35
N SER A 273 56.71 5.32 -5.62
CA SER A 273 55.42 5.88 -6.03
C SER A 273 54.22 5.02 -5.61
N ARG A 274 54.40 3.70 -5.50
CA ARG A 274 53.35 2.76 -5.06
C ARG A 274 53.19 2.69 -3.53
N LEU A 275 54.11 3.35 -2.78
CA LEU A 275 54.12 3.41 -1.32
C LEU A 275 53.61 4.77 -0.81
N MET A 276 53.03 5.62 -1.68
CA MET A 276 52.64 7.01 -1.32
C MET A 276 51.17 7.14 -0.89
N GLU A 277 50.59 6.07 -0.35
CA GLU A 277 49.21 6.02 0.08
C GLU A 277 49.05 5.54 1.53
N PRO A 278 47.99 6.00 2.23
CA PRO A 278 47.76 5.62 3.64
C PRO A 278 47.71 4.11 3.87
N ASN A 279 47.02 3.35 3.01
CA ASN A 279 46.98 1.89 3.16
C ASN A 279 48.32 1.23 2.90
N ALA A 280 49.07 1.68 1.88
CA ALA A 280 50.40 1.19 1.59
C ALA A 280 51.38 1.49 2.74
N TYR A 281 51.25 2.64 3.43
CA TYR A 281 52.05 2.94 4.62
C TYR A 281 51.85 1.92 5.73
N ARG A 282 50.59 1.54 6.00
CA ARG A 282 50.27 0.53 7.01
C ARG A 282 50.83 -0.84 6.63
N GLU A 283 50.61 -1.30 5.42
CA GLU A 283 51.05 -2.61 4.93
C GLU A 283 52.58 -2.70 4.87
N ALA A 284 53.28 -1.63 4.47
CA ALA A 284 54.73 -1.54 4.52
C ALA A 284 55.24 -1.64 5.96
N ALA A 285 54.58 -0.94 6.89
CA ALA A 285 54.94 -1.01 8.30
C ALA A 285 54.72 -2.41 8.91
N GLU A 286 53.60 -3.08 8.54
CA GLU A 286 53.31 -4.45 8.98
C GLU A 286 54.39 -5.44 8.51
N TYR A 287 54.79 -5.37 7.23
CA TYR A 287 55.89 -6.16 6.72
C TYR A 287 57.20 -5.89 7.51
N LEU A 288 57.55 -4.61 7.70
CA LEU A 288 58.77 -4.21 8.40
C LEU A 288 58.75 -4.63 9.87
N MET A 289 57.60 -4.61 10.51
CA MET A 289 57.42 -5.15 11.88
C MET A 289 57.69 -6.65 11.93
N SER A 290 57.20 -7.41 10.97
CA SER A 290 57.45 -8.85 10.84
C SER A 290 58.94 -9.13 10.54
N ALA A 291 59.58 -8.28 9.73
CA ALA A 291 60.99 -8.38 9.37
C ALA A 291 61.96 -7.88 10.48
N GLY A 292 61.46 -7.40 11.62
CA GLY A 292 62.30 -6.88 12.72
C GLY A 292 62.93 -5.51 12.45
N ARG A 293 62.50 -4.81 11.38
CA ARG A 293 63.00 -3.47 10.97
C ARG A 293 62.15 -2.37 11.63
N TYR A 294 62.17 -2.32 12.96
CA TYR A 294 61.23 -1.55 13.76
C TYR A 294 61.32 -0.03 13.58
N ASP A 295 62.53 0.53 13.37
CA ASP A 295 62.68 1.97 13.12
C ASP A 295 62.06 2.39 11.80
N GLU A 296 62.19 1.57 10.78
CA GLU A 296 61.56 1.83 9.47
C GLU A 296 60.06 1.63 9.53
N ALA A 297 59.57 0.65 10.27
CA ALA A 297 58.12 0.49 10.52
C ALA A 297 57.56 1.71 11.24
N ALA A 298 58.26 2.22 12.25
CA ALA A 298 57.86 3.43 12.97
C ALA A 298 57.73 4.65 12.02
N TYR A 299 58.68 4.80 11.08
CA TYR A 299 58.63 5.85 10.07
C TYR A 299 57.35 5.79 9.22
N TRP A 300 56.96 4.60 8.74
CA TRP A 300 55.75 4.46 7.93
C TRP A 300 54.47 4.71 8.74
N TYR A 301 54.41 4.30 10.01
CA TYR A 301 53.31 4.66 10.89
C TYR A 301 53.23 6.17 11.17
N GLU A 302 54.36 6.88 11.24
CA GLU A 302 54.42 8.35 11.34
C GLU A 302 53.86 9.02 10.07
N GLN A 303 54.20 8.48 8.87
CA GLN A 303 53.66 8.97 7.60
C GLN A 303 52.15 8.75 7.52
N LEU A 304 51.65 7.57 7.90
CA LEU A 304 50.24 7.25 7.98
C LEU A 304 49.50 8.25 8.87
N ASP A 305 50.03 8.54 10.04
CA ASP A 305 49.42 9.45 11.02
C ASP A 305 49.40 10.90 10.50
N SER A 306 50.49 11.36 9.89
CA SER A 306 50.61 12.69 9.30
C SER A 306 49.57 12.91 8.16
N THR A 307 49.40 11.91 7.29
CA THR A 307 48.46 11.97 6.18
C THR A 307 47.03 12.01 6.68
N TYR A 308 46.74 11.22 7.69
CA TYR A 308 45.38 11.16 8.27
C TYR A 308 44.99 12.46 8.96
N LEU A 309 45.93 13.08 9.72
CA LEU A 309 45.71 14.38 10.34
C LEU A 309 45.44 15.50 9.32
N ALA A 310 46.06 15.41 8.14
CA ALA A 310 45.90 16.38 7.07
C ALA A 310 44.53 16.25 6.34
N THR A 311 44.00 15.03 6.21
CA THR A 311 42.80 14.76 5.40
C THR A 311 41.50 14.79 6.17
N ASP A 312 41.45 14.27 7.39
CA ASP A 312 40.18 14.01 8.12
C ASP A 312 39.98 14.90 9.36
N GLY A 313 40.80 15.92 9.56
CA GLY A 313 40.64 16.84 10.69
C GLY A 313 40.69 16.19 12.06
N ALA A 314 41.48 15.09 12.19
CA ALA A 314 41.80 14.41 13.45
C ALA A 314 40.60 13.84 14.24
N LYS A 315 39.57 13.34 13.58
CA LYS A 315 38.53 12.56 14.27
C LYS A 315 39.16 11.31 14.87
N MET A 316 39.26 11.27 16.20
CA MET A 316 39.81 10.14 16.90
C MET A 316 38.73 9.10 17.15
N THR A 317 38.79 7.96 16.46
CA THR A 317 37.90 6.81 16.66
C THR A 317 38.70 5.65 17.27
N PHE A 318 38.01 4.65 17.82
CA PHE A 318 38.71 3.45 18.34
C PHE A 318 39.45 2.70 17.22
N ASP A 319 38.87 2.65 16.00
CA ASP A 319 39.53 2.03 14.84
C ASP A 319 40.83 2.76 14.50
N ASN A 320 40.82 4.10 14.49
CA ASN A 320 42.01 4.92 14.25
C ASN A 320 43.11 4.69 15.30
N ILE A 321 42.71 4.47 16.56
CA ILE A 321 43.66 4.17 17.63
C ILE A 321 44.27 2.78 17.40
N ALA A 322 43.45 1.78 17.09
CA ALA A 322 43.86 0.40 16.83
C ALA A 322 44.77 0.29 15.60
N ASP A 323 44.39 0.94 14.49
CA ASP A 323 45.07 0.79 13.21
C ASP A 323 46.33 1.64 13.07
N ARG A 324 46.47 2.71 13.85
CA ARG A 324 47.57 3.68 13.70
C ARG A 324 48.43 3.86 14.95
N LEU A 325 47.78 4.22 16.07
CA LEU A 325 48.54 4.62 17.28
C LEU A 325 49.11 3.43 18.03
N SER A 326 48.34 2.34 18.20
CA SER A 326 48.79 1.14 18.90
C SER A 326 49.92 0.40 18.18
N PRO A 327 49.89 0.20 16.85
CA PRO A 327 51.01 -0.40 16.12
C PRO A 327 52.24 0.49 16.15
N ARG A 328 52.10 1.82 16.01
CA ARG A 328 53.24 2.77 16.12
C ARG A 328 53.88 2.74 17.50
N TYR A 329 53.10 2.69 18.57
CA TYR A 329 53.61 2.50 19.93
C TYR A 329 54.42 1.22 20.05
N THR A 330 53.89 0.13 19.47
CA THR A 330 54.58 -1.16 19.47
C THR A 330 55.92 -1.10 18.70
N ALA A 331 55.92 -0.41 17.54
CA ALA A 331 57.11 -0.19 16.73
C ALA A 331 58.19 0.59 17.52
N TYR A 332 57.84 1.70 18.17
CA TYR A 332 58.76 2.48 19.00
C TYR A 332 59.36 1.65 20.14
N ARG A 333 58.53 0.88 20.83
CA ARG A 333 59.01 0.01 21.92
C ARG A 333 60.00 -1.03 21.42
N LYS A 334 59.74 -1.69 20.32
CA LYS A 334 60.59 -2.71 19.73
C LYS A 334 61.88 -2.12 19.14
N ALA A 335 61.85 -0.89 18.65
CA ALA A 335 62.99 -0.13 18.17
C ALA A 335 63.86 0.43 19.29
N GLY A 336 63.44 0.30 20.56
CA GLY A 336 64.17 0.89 21.68
C GLY A 336 64.01 2.40 21.87
N ARG A 337 63.06 3.02 21.09
CA ARG A 337 62.75 4.46 21.17
C ARG A 337 61.77 4.71 22.33
N ASN A 338 62.24 4.46 23.55
CA ASN A 338 61.37 4.46 24.74
C ASN A 338 60.82 5.82 25.10
N ALA A 339 61.52 6.92 24.80
CA ALA A 339 61.00 8.28 25.04
C ALA A 339 59.80 8.56 24.10
N ASP A 340 59.90 8.22 22.82
CA ASP A 340 58.81 8.39 21.85
C ASP A 340 57.62 7.48 22.17
N ALA A 341 57.90 6.25 22.62
CA ALA A 341 56.86 5.32 23.07
C ALA A 341 56.08 5.87 24.28
N LEU A 342 56.76 6.49 25.24
CA LEU A 342 56.10 7.08 26.43
C LEU A 342 55.19 8.25 26.03
N LEU A 343 55.71 9.17 25.21
CA LEU A 343 54.93 10.32 24.71
C LEU A 343 53.69 9.86 23.90
N LEU A 344 53.85 8.80 23.11
CA LEU A 344 52.75 8.24 22.34
C LEU A 344 51.75 7.53 23.25
N ALA A 345 52.18 6.87 24.33
CA ALA A 345 51.27 6.23 25.30
C ALA A 345 50.35 7.25 25.97
N ASP A 346 50.88 8.43 26.35
CA ASP A 346 50.05 9.52 26.87
C ASP A 346 49.04 10.02 25.80
N SER A 347 49.52 10.13 24.56
CA SER A 347 48.67 10.50 23.43
C SER A 347 47.57 9.46 23.14
N VAL A 348 47.87 8.16 23.26
CA VAL A 348 46.88 7.07 23.11
C VAL A 348 45.83 7.14 24.21
N SER A 349 46.23 7.41 25.46
CA SER A 349 45.27 7.57 26.56
C SER A 349 44.31 8.73 26.30
N ALA A 350 44.83 9.91 25.93
CA ALA A 350 44.01 11.07 25.58
C ALA A 350 43.11 10.80 24.33
N ALA A 351 43.61 10.03 23.38
CA ALA A 351 42.85 9.63 22.19
C ALA A 351 41.70 8.69 22.55
N ILE A 352 41.88 7.74 23.46
CA ILE A 352 40.82 6.86 23.95
C ILE A 352 39.70 7.68 24.61
N ASP A 353 40.06 8.63 25.49
CA ASP A 353 39.05 9.51 26.11
C ASP A 353 38.31 10.34 25.08
N SER A 354 39.01 10.88 24.08
CA SER A 354 38.42 11.64 23.00
C SER A 354 37.49 10.78 22.12
N ALA A 355 37.91 9.55 21.80
CA ALA A 355 37.12 8.59 21.04
C ALA A 355 35.82 8.21 21.78
N LEU A 356 35.90 7.99 23.09
CA LEU A 356 34.76 7.68 23.93
C LEU A 356 33.75 8.83 23.97
N VAL A 357 34.21 10.08 24.11
CA VAL A 357 33.36 11.28 24.10
C VAL A 357 32.72 11.43 22.71
N TRP A 358 33.53 11.34 21.66
CA TRP A 358 33.02 11.43 20.29
C TRP A 358 31.96 10.36 19.99
N GLN A 359 32.25 9.10 20.36
CA GLN A 359 31.28 8.01 20.13
C GLN A 359 29.97 8.26 20.85
N LYS A 360 30.00 8.68 22.13
CA LYS A 360 28.78 9.01 22.89
C LYS A 360 27.99 10.16 22.26
N GLN A 361 28.71 11.21 21.81
CA GLN A 361 28.07 12.36 21.15
C GLN A 361 27.48 11.96 19.79
N ASN A 362 28.21 11.21 19.00
CA ASN A 362 27.74 10.73 17.70
C ASN A 362 26.54 9.79 17.86
N ASP A 363 26.60 8.84 18.78
CA ASP A 363 25.52 7.92 19.09
C ASP A 363 24.25 8.69 19.53
N ALA A 364 24.41 9.70 20.37
CA ALA A 364 23.29 10.53 20.82
C ALA A 364 22.70 11.36 19.68
N ALA A 365 23.56 11.95 18.83
CA ALA A 365 23.11 12.71 17.66
C ALA A 365 22.38 11.82 16.65
N GLU A 366 22.92 10.63 16.36
CA GLU A 366 22.27 9.66 15.47
C GLU A 366 20.92 9.19 16.01
N LEU A 367 20.84 8.89 17.32
CA LEU A 367 19.59 8.51 17.97
C LEU A 367 18.55 9.64 17.94
N ALA A 368 18.97 10.90 18.10
CA ALA A 368 18.07 12.06 17.98
C ALA A 368 17.48 12.17 16.56
N VAL A 369 18.29 11.98 15.52
CA VAL A 369 17.83 11.98 14.11
C VAL A 369 16.88 10.82 13.86
N ILE A 370 17.19 9.63 14.37
CA ILE A 370 16.34 8.44 14.26
C ILE A 370 14.99 8.71 14.93
N TYR A 371 14.98 9.28 16.13
CA TYR A 371 13.78 9.64 16.85
C TYR A 371 12.93 10.66 16.07
N GLN A 372 13.54 11.76 15.60
CA GLN A 372 12.82 12.76 14.79
C GLN A 372 12.27 12.18 13.48
N SER A 373 13.02 11.28 12.84
CA SER A 373 12.54 10.58 11.64
C SER A 373 11.31 9.72 11.96
N HIS A 374 11.33 9.03 13.10
CA HIS A 374 10.22 8.21 13.54
C HIS A 374 8.97 9.05 13.89
N GLU A 375 9.15 10.17 14.59
CA GLU A 375 8.04 11.11 14.86
C GLU A 375 7.41 11.64 13.57
N LYS A 376 8.23 12.04 12.59
CA LYS A 376 7.72 12.48 11.27
C LYS A 376 6.96 11.37 10.55
N GLU A 377 7.45 10.13 10.64
CA GLU A 377 6.79 8.98 10.03
C GLU A 377 5.44 8.67 10.69
N LEU A 378 5.36 8.74 12.02
CA LEU A 378 4.10 8.60 12.76
C LEU A 378 3.11 9.71 12.37
N ALA A 379 3.54 10.97 12.38
CA ALA A 379 2.70 12.09 11.98
C ALA A 379 2.20 11.98 10.53
N LEU A 380 3.06 11.50 9.62
CA LEU A 380 2.67 11.26 8.23
C LEU A 380 1.66 10.11 8.11
N ASN A 381 1.83 9.03 8.89
CA ASN A 381 0.92 7.90 8.90
C ASN A 381 -0.44 8.29 9.50
N ASP A 382 -0.45 9.12 10.54
CA ASP A 382 -1.68 9.67 11.13
C ASP A 382 -2.42 10.55 10.11
N ALA A 383 -1.74 11.46 9.44
CA ALA A 383 -2.32 12.28 8.38
C ALA A 383 -2.84 11.45 7.19
N LYS A 384 -2.13 10.38 6.80
CA LYS A 384 -2.60 9.42 5.78
C LYS A 384 -3.82 8.63 6.26
N SER A 385 -3.86 8.25 7.54
CA SER A 385 -5.00 7.54 8.13
C SER A 385 -6.25 8.43 8.18
N GLU A 386 -6.13 9.67 8.61
CA GLU A 386 -7.21 10.67 8.59
C GLU A 386 -7.76 10.88 7.17
N THR A 387 -6.87 11.09 6.19
CA THR A 387 -7.30 11.22 4.78
C THR A 387 -7.97 9.95 4.26
N ARG A 388 -7.57 8.77 4.69
CA ARG A 388 -8.23 7.50 4.35
C ARG A 388 -9.62 7.42 4.96
N ILE A 389 -9.76 7.76 6.25
CA ILE A 389 -11.05 7.80 6.93
C ILE A 389 -12.01 8.78 6.24
N HIS A 390 -11.55 9.98 5.90
CA HIS A 390 -12.36 10.98 5.20
C HIS A 390 -12.83 10.49 3.82
N ARG A 391 -11.98 9.79 3.05
CA ARG A 391 -12.36 9.18 1.77
C ARG A 391 -13.41 8.09 1.94
N VAL A 392 -13.27 7.24 2.95
CA VAL A 392 -14.26 6.19 3.25
C VAL A 392 -15.60 6.81 3.66
N LEU A 393 -15.61 7.81 4.52
CA LEU A 393 -16.83 8.53 4.92
C LEU A 393 -17.49 9.23 3.74
N LEU A 394 -16.72 9.85 2.86
CA LEU A 394 -17.25 10.47 1.64
C LEU A 394 -17.88 9.43 0.70
N ALA A 395 -17.22 8.31 0.50
CA ALA A 395 -17.76 7.21 -0.30
C ALA A 395 -19.06 6.63 0.29
N ALA A 396 -19.12 6.47 1.62
CA ALA A 396 -20.31 6.03 2.32
C ALA A 396 -21.47 7.05 2.19
N ALA A 397 -21.19 8.35 2.32
CA ALA A 397 -22.18 9.40 2.13
C ALA A 397 -22.75 9.41 0.69
N ILE A 398 -21.90 9.28 -0.32
CA ILE A 398 -22.33 9.16 -1.72
C ILE A 398 -23.22 7.93 -1.92
N LEU A 399 -22.86 6.79 -1.34
CA LEU A 399 -23.67 5.57 -1.42
C LEU A 399 -25.06 5.78 -0.82
N VAL A 400 -25.14 6.42 0.37
CA VAL A 400 -26.44 6.74 1.01
C VAL A 400 -27.29 7.66 0.13
N ILE A 401 -26.69 8.70 -0.47
CA ILE A 401 -27.41 9.61 -1.38
C ILE A 401 -27.95 8.85 -2.60
N LEU A 402 -27.16 7.96 -3.18
CA LEU A 402 -27.59 7.13 -4.31
C LEU A 402 -28.73 6.18 -3.93
N LEU A 403 -28.68 5.58 -2.73
CA LEU A 403 -29.74 4.73 -2.22
C LEU A 403 -31.05 5.52 -1.99
N ILE A 404 -30.96 6.70 -1.41
CA ILE A 404 -32.11 7.59 -1.22
C ILE A 404 -32.68 7.97 -2.59
N GLY A 405 -31.84 8.39 -3.54
CA GLY A 405 -32.26 8.71 -4.91
C GLY A 405 -32.98 7.53 -5.60
N TYR A 406 -32.39 6.33 -5.49
CA TYR A 406 -33.01 5.11 -6.01
C TYR A 406 -34.37 4.84 -5.37
N PHE A 407 -34.48 4.97 -4.05
CA PHE A 407 -35.70 4.75 -3.32
C PHE A 407 -36.81 5.76 -3.74
N LEU A 408 -36.45 7.03 -3.86
CA LEU A 408 -37.37 8.07 -4.31
C LEU A 408 -37.87 7.82 -5.73
N VAL A 409 -37.00 7.41 -6.64
CA VAL A 409 -37.40 7.03 -8.01
C VAL A 409 -38.33 5.81 -7.98
N ARG A 410 -38.00 4.81 -7.16
CA ARG A 410 -38.81 3.59 -7.02
C ARG A 410 -40.24 3.90 -6.50
N VAL A 411 -40.33 4.76 -5.48
CA VAL A 411 -41.60 5.22 -4.92
C VAL A 411 -42.44 5.97 -5.98
N ARG A 412 -41.80 6.84 -6.77
CA ARG A 412 -42.50 7.56 -7.86
C ARG A 412 -43.06 6.60 -8.92
N ILE A 413 -42.27 5.61 -9.32
CA ILE A 413 -42.74 4.61 -10.30
C ILE A 413 -43.92 3.82 -9.73
N TYR A 414 -43.79 3.33 -8.48
CA TYR A 414 -44.87 2.60 -7.82
C TYR A 414 -46.16 3.40 -7.70
N ASN A 415 -46.08 4.67 -7.28
CA ASN A 415 -47.25 5.54 -7.19
C ASN A 415 -47.91 5.78 -8.57
N LYS A 416 -47.12 5.87 -9.65
CA LYS A 416 -47.64 6.01 -11.01
C LYS A 416 -48.38 4.73 -11.47
N GLU A 417 -47.79 3.58 -11.22
CA GLU A 417 -48.41 2.28 -11.54
C GLU A 417 -49.72 2.07 -10.76
N LEU A 418 -49.73 2.47 -9.48
CA LEU A 418 -50.96 2.41 -8.65
C LEU A 418 -52.05 3.31 -9.18
N LEU A 419 -51.73 4.53 -9.58
CA LEU A 419 -52.70 5.46 -10.19
C LEU A 419 -53.29 4.91 -11.51
N GLU A 420 -52.47 4.34 -12.37
CA GLU A 420 -52.92 3.71 -13.62
C GLU A 420 -53.83 2.50 -13.36
N LYS A 421 -53.48 1.68 -12.35
CA LYS A 421 -54.31 0.56 -11.94
C LYS A 421 -55.70 1.03 -11.43
N ASN A 422 -55.70 2.05 -10.56
CA ASN A 422 -56.92 2.61 -10.03
C ASN A 422 -57.81 3.22 -11.13
N ARG A 423 -57.22 3.85 -12.17
CA ARG A 423 -57.97 4.36 -13.33
C ARG A 423 -58.64 3.25 -14.12
N ARG A 424 -57.94 2.14 -14.38
CA ARG A 424 -58.52 0.99 -15.09
C ARG A 424 -59.70 0.41 -14.32
N LEU A 425 -59.55 0.24 -13.00
CA LEU A 425 -60.63 -0.24 -12.14
C LEU A 425 -61.88 0.69 -12.21
N LEU A 426 -61.64 2.00 -12.18
CA LEU A 426 -62.74 2.97 -12.30
C LEU A 426 -63.50 2.82 -13.63
N THR A 427 -62.73 2.73 -14.75
CA THR A 427 -63.36 2.55 -16.09
C THR A 427 -64.19 1.25 -16.18
N GLU A 428 -63.71 0.16 -15.60
CA GLU A 428 -64.44 -1.12 -15.57
C GLU A 428 -65.70 -1.03 -14.72
N ILE A 429 -65.69 -0.30 -13.62
CA ILE A 429 -66.88 -0.11 -12.77
C ILE A 429 -67.86 0.79 -13.45
N GLU A 430 -67.46 1.91 -14.06
CA GLU A 430 -68.33 2.81 -14.83
C GLU A 430 -68.98 2.07 -15.99
N GLN A 431 -68.29 1.18 -16.68
CA GLN A 431 -68.91 0.34 -17.73
C GLN A 431 -69.96 -0.58 -17.17
N ARG A 432 -69.75 -1.27 -16.07
CA ARG A 432 -70.76 -2.14 -15.43
C ARG A 432 -71.98 -1.34 -14.96
N GLU A 433 -71.77 -0.18 -14.37
CA GLU A 433 -72.84 0.69 -13.93
C GLU A 433 -73.71 1.14 -15.13
N GLN A 434 -73.05 1.46 -16.28
CA GLN A 434 -73.77 1.81 -17.51
C GLN A 434 -74.60 0.64 -18.08
N GLU A 435 -74.04 -0.58 -18.08
CA GLU A 435 -74.73 -1.79 -18.51
C GLU A 435 -75.95 -2.10 -17.62
N GLU A 436 -75.79 -2.02 -16.27
CA GLU A 436 -76.90 -2.18 -15.33
C GLU A 436 -77.98 -1.11 -15.56
N GLN A 437 -77.59 0.14 -15.77
CA GLN A 437 -78.53 1.23 -16.01
C GLN A 437 -79.29 1.10 -17.35
N GLN A 438 -78.56 0.64 -18.40
CA GLN A 438 -79.21 0.32 -19.69
C GLN A 438 -80.25 -0.79 -19.54
N THR A 439 -79.99 -1.82 -18.76
CA THR A 439 -80.87 -2.91 -18.47
C THR A 439 -82.19 -2.39 -17.78
N ILE A 440 -82.01 -1.49 -16.78
CA ILE A 440 -83.13 -0.87 -16.09
C ILE A 440 -83.99 0.01 -17.06
N VAL A 441 -83.30 0.80 -17.90
CA VAL A 441 -84.03 1.64 -18.92
C VAL A 441 -84.81 0.80 -19.92
N GLN A 442 -84.21 -0.33 -20.37
CA GLN A 442 -84.91 -1.26 -21.25
C GLN A 442 -86.13 -1.86 -20.57
N LEU A 443 -86.03 -2.26 -19.31
CA LEU A 443 -87.14 -2.80 -18.55
C LEU A 443 -88.26 -1.78 -18.35
N LYS A 444 -87.89 -0.49 -18.12
CA LYS A 444 -88.89 0.61 -18.02
C LYS A 444 -89.58 0.97 -19.35
N ALA A 445 -88.95 0.68 -20.47
CA ALA A 445 -89.50 0.96 -21.82
C ALA A 445 -90.48 -0.11 -22.32
N GLU A 446 -90.51 -1.28 -21.67
CA GLU A 446 -91.48 -2.32 -22.04
C GLU A 446 -92.91 -1.97 -21.60
N PRO A 447 -93.89 -2.30 -22.39
CA PRO A 447 -95.30 -2.08 -22.02
C PRO A 447 -95.69 -2.81 -20.73
N GLN A 448 -96.35 -2.13 -19.81
CA GLN A 448 -96.74 -2.66 -18.50
C GLN A 448 -97.45 -4.01 -18.53
N GLU A 449 -98.17 -4.29 -19.62
CA GLU A 449 -98.88 -5.56 -19.83
C GLU A 449 -97.92 -6.76 -20.01
N ASN A 450 -96.69 -6.54 -20.41
CA ASN A 450 -95.69 -7.58 -20.65
C ASN A 450 -94.83 -7.83 -19.43
N LEU A 451 -94.84 -6.95 -18.44
CA LEU A 451 -94.03 -7.04 -17.25
C LEU A 451 -94.68 -7.89 -16.17
N SER A 452 -93.94 -8.79 -15.56
CA SER A 452 -94.37 -9.51 -14.36
C SER A 452 -94.65 -8.54 -13.20
N ALA A 453 -95.49 -8.92 -12.25
CA ALA A 453 -95.72 -8.12 -11.04
C ALA A 453 -94.46 -7.69 -10.28
N ASN A 454 -93.43 -8.55 -10.26
CA ASN A 454 -92.16 -8.22 -9.69
C ASN A 454 -91.36 -7.16 -10.48
N GLN A 455 -91.44 -7.21 -11.82
CA GLN A 455 -90.80 -6.24 -12.68
C GLN A 455 -91.45 -4.88 -12.60
N GLN A 456 -92.80 -4.84 -12.58
CA GLN A 456 -93.56 -3.60 -12.40
C GLN A 456 -93.25 -2.94 -11.05
N LEU A 457 -93.22 -3.71 -9.97
CA LEU A 457 -92.84 -3.17 -8.66
C LEU A 457 -91.37 -2.71 -8.62
N PHE A 458 -90.47 -3.45 -9.27
CA PHE A 458 -89.08 -3.05 -9.37
C PHE A 458 -88.86 -1.73 -10.14
N CYS A 459 -89.58 -1.52 -11.23
CA CYS A 459 -89.59 -0.25 -11.94
C CYS A 459 -90.03 0.90 -11.02
N ARG A 460 -91.08 0.71 -10.24
CA ARG A 460 -91.56 1.72 -9.27
C ARG A 460 -90.49 1.98 -8.16
N ILE A 461 -89.83 0.96 -7.73
CA ILE A 461 -88.72 1.11 -6.78
C ILE A 461 -87.57 1.96 -7.40
N CYS A 462 -87.17 1.66 -8.65
CA CYS A 462 -86.14 2.42 -9.34
C CYS A 462 -86.59 3.88 -9.59
N ASP A 463 -87.85 4.14 -9.95
CA ASP A 463 -88.35 5.51 -10.10
C ASP A 463 -88.29 6.30 -8.79
N LEU A 464 -88.60 5.65 -7.68
CA LEU A 464 -88.49 6.25 -6.35
C LEU A 464 -87.03 6.53 -5.95
N MET A 465 -86.05 5.65 -6.32
CA MET A 465 -84.65 5.87 -6.09
C MET A 465 -84.06 6.97 -6.99
N GLU A 466 -84.54 7.15 -8.18
CA GLU A 466 -84.13 8.17 -9.15
C GLU A 466 -84.82 9.52 -8.96
N ALA A 467 -85.78 9.60 -8.03
CA ALA A 467 -86.45 10.85 -7.72
C ALA A 467 -85.49 11.93 -7.17
N PRO A 468 -85.74 13.23 -7.42
CA PRO A 468 -84.85 14.32 -7.01
C PRO A 468 -84.56 14.40 -5.51
N ASP A 469 -85.44 13.82 -4.68
CA ASP A 469 -85.33 13.85 -3.22
C ASP A 469 -84.30 12.89 -2.69
N HIS A 470 -83.67 12.07 -3.53
CA HIS A 470 -82.63 11.12 -3.19
C HIS A 470 -82.89 10.37 -1.88
N ILE A 471 -84.04 9.79 -1.73
CA ILE A 471 -84.54 9.14 -0.49
C ILE A 471 -83.59 8.12 0.07
N TYR A 472 -82.70 7.51 -0.73
CA TYR A 472 -81.70 6.56 -0.30
C TYR A 472 -80.60 7.21 0.56
N THR A 473 -80.50 8.54 0.62
CA THR A 473 -79.53 9.25 1.50
C THR A 473 -80.02 9.31 2.94
N ASP A 474 -81.27 9.02 3.20
CA ASP A 474 -81.79 8.83 4.54
C ASP A 474 -81.20 7.56 5.14
N ALA A 475 -80.43 7.71 6.27
CA ALA A 475 -79.79 6.59 6.94
C ALA A 475 -80.79 5.58 7.52
N ASP A 476 -82.02 6.02 7.82
CA ASP A 476 -83.09 5.22 8.43
C ASP A 476 -83.98 4.54 7.36
N LEU A 477 -83.75 4.80 6.07
CA LEU A 477 -84.44 4.12 5.04
C LEU A 477 -84.22 2.62 5.01
N ASP A 478 -85.21 1.88 5.43
CA ASP A 478 -85.22 0.42 5.46
C ASP A 478 -86.30 -0.19 4.58
N ARG A 479 -86.42 -1.50 4.60
CA ARG A 479 -87.43 -2.24 3.84
C ARG A 479 -88.85 -1.90 4.24
N ASN A 480 -89.14 -1.59 5.54
CA ASN A 480 -90.44 -1.23 6.01
C ASN A 480 -90.92 0.13 5.46
N HIS A 481 -89.96 1.08 5.50
CA HIS A 481 -90.18 2.42 4.99
C HIS A 481 -90.40 2.42 3.48
N LEU A 482 -89.67 1.63 2.70
CA LEU A 482 -89.92 1.42 1.27
C LEU A 482 -91.26 0.79 1.02
N ALA A 483 -91.73 -0.17 1.81
CA ALA A 483 -92.99 -0.81 1.70
C ALA A 483 -94.17 0.18 1.91
N GLN A 484 -94.06 1.08 2.90
CA GLN A 484 -94.99 2.13 3.16
C GLN A 484 -95.11 3.15 2.01
N LEU A 485 -93.96 3.62 1.50
CA LEU A 485 -93.89 4.58 0.38
C LEU A 485 -94.49 4.03 -0.89
N LEU A 486 -94.37 2.74 -1.17
CA LEU A 486 -94.87 2.08 -2.36
C LEU A 486 -96.30 1.47 -2.20
N GLY A 487 -96.84 1.52 -0.97
CA GLY A 487 -98.18 0.98 -0.67
C GLY A 487 -98.24 -0.56 -0.83
N THR A 488 -97.16 -1.27 -0.40
CA THR A 488 -97.02 -2.71 -0.54
C THR A 488 -96.47 -3.32 0.75
N ASN A 489 -96.13 -4.59 0.78
CA ASN A 489 -95.45 -5.20 1.93
C ASN A 489 -94.01 -5.55 1.64
N GLU A 490 -93.22 -5.72 2.69
CA GLU A 490 -91.79 -5.96 2.63
C GLU A 490 -91.39 -7.19 1.80
N ARG A 491 -92.23 -8.22 1.79
CA ARG A 491 -91.99 -9.45 1.05
C ARG A 491 -91.94 -9.21 -0.44
N TYR A 492 -92.93 -8.47 -0.95
CA TYR A 492 -92.97 -8.16 -2.38
C TYR A 492 -91.82 -7.28 -2.83
N ILE A 493 -91.37 -6.34 -2.01
CA ILE A 493 -90.16 -5.54 -2.30
C ILE A 493 -88.95 -6.43 -2.37
N THR A 494 -88.76 -7.34 -1.38
CA THR A 494 -87.67 -8.27 -1.35
C THR A 494 -87.63 -9.16 -2.58
N ASP A 495 -88.79 -9.71 -2.94
CA ASP A 495 -88.91 -10.62 -4.10
C ASP A 495 -88.70 -9.86 -5.43
N ALA A 496 -89.20 -8.64 -5.58
CA ALA A 496 -88.99 -7.80 -6.74
C ALA A 496 -87.50 -7.45 -6.94
N ILE A 497 -86.81 -6.97 -5.90
CA ILE A 497 -85.42 -6.64 -5.98
C ILE A 497 -84.55 -7.90 -6.27
N ARG A 498 -84.80 -9.00 -5.57
CA ARG A 498 -84.07 -10.25 -5.83
C ARG A 498 -84.22 -10.77 -7.25
N HIS A 499 -85.50 -10.71 -7.74
CA HIS A 499 -85.80 -11.22 -9.08
C HIS A 499 -85.15 -10.38 -10.20
N CYS A 500 -85.09 -9.05 -10.02
CA CYS A 500 -84.60 -8.14 -11.05
C CYS A 500 -83.16 -7.75 -10.92
N THR A 501 -82.46 -8.12 -9.80
CA THR A 501 -81.08 -7.73 -9.53
C THR A 501 -80.16 -8.92 -9.25
N ASN A 502 -80.36 -10.07 -9.87
CA ASN A 502 -79.55 -11.28 -9.69
C ASN A 502 -79.39 -11.67 -8.22
N GLY A 503 -80.45 -11.54 -7.37
CA GLY A 503 -80.46 -12.02 -5.99
C GLY A 503 -79.89 -11.03 -4.93
N LYS A 504 -79.71 -9.75 -5.26
CA LYS A 504 -79.25 -8.73 -4.29
C LYS A 504 -80.29 -8.59 -3.15
N SER A 505 -79.74 -8.37 -1.93
CA SER A 505 -80.57 -7.97 -0.79
C SER A 505 -81.01 -6.51 -0.90
N ILE A 506 -82.12 -6.12 -0.23
CA ILE A 506 -82.55 -4.70 -0.19
C ILE A 506 -81.45 -3.79 0.31
N THR A 507 -80.72 -4.18 1.36
CA THR A 507 -79.56 -3.40 1.91
C THR A 507 -78.49 -3.24 0.86
N ALA A 508 -78.10 -4.29 0.11
CA ALA A 508 -77.15 -4.22 -0.95
C ALA A 508 -77.55 -3.28 -2.06
N PHE A 509 -78.82 -3.36 -2.47
CA PHE A 509 -79.40 -2.49 -3.48
C PHE A 509 -79.43 -1.01 -3.08
N LEU A 510 -79.83 -0.68 -1.84
CA LEU A 510 -79.78 0.69 -1.31
C LEU A 510 -78.34 1.19 -1.19
N ASN A 511 -77.39 0.34 -0.75
CA ASN A 511 -76.01 0.71 -0.64
C ASN A 511 -75.35 1.04 -1.99
N GLU A 512 -75.81 0.44 -3.11
CA GLU A 512 -75.35 0.80 -4.45
C GLU A 512 -75.70 2.23 -4.80
N TYR A 513 -76.98 2.65 -4.59
CA TYR A 513 -77.37 4.03 -4.81
C TYR A 513 -76.61 5.01 -3.91
N ARG A 514 -76.44 4.69 -2.64
CA ARG A 514 -75.71 5.50 -1.68
C ARG A 514 -74.21 5.62 -2.06
N VAL A 515 -73.56 4.52 -2.47
CA VAL A 515 -72.13 4.51 -2.87
C VAL A 515 -71.94 5.30 -4.18
N ARG A 516 -72.91 5.14 -5.15
CA ARG A 516 -72.86 5.88 -6.41
C ARG A 516 -73.04 7.40 -6.17
N HIS A 517 -73.97 7.77 -5.27
CA HIS A 517 -74.10 9.17 -4.81
C HIS A 517 -72.86 9.71 -4.16
N ALA A 518 -72.23 8.93 -3.25
CA ALA A 518 -70.98 9.30 -2.63
C ALA A 518 -69.84 9.44 -3.66
N ALA A 519 -69.76 8.56 -4.66
CA ALA A 519 -68.73 8.63 -5.73
C ALA A 519 -68.91 9.93 -6.55
N HIS A 520 -70.18 10.30 -6.87
CA HIS A 520 -70.48 11.58 -7.52
C HIS A 520 -70.03 12.79 -6.67
N LEU A 521 -70.32 12.80 -5.38
CA LEU A 521 -69.90 13.87 -4.47
C LEU A 521 -68.35 13.92 -4.33
N LEU A 522 -67.67 12.77 -4.27
CA LEU A 522 -66.22 12.70 -4.23
C LEU A 522 -65.57 13.29 -5.49
N ALA A 523 -66.20 13.07 -6.68
CA ALA A 523 -65.75 13.62 -7.95
C ALA A 523 -65.98 15.11 -8.09
N THR A 524 -67.15 15.61 -7.61
CA THR A 524 -67.66 16.97 -7.91
C THR A 524 -67.44 17.98 -6.79
N THR A 525 -67.35 17.56 -5.50
CA THR A 525 -67.22 18.47 -4.36
C THR A 525 -65.84 18.32 -3.62
N THR A 526 -65.46 19.36 -2.88
CA THR A 526 -64.23 19.36 -2.05
C THR A 526 -64.47 18.93 -0.60
N ASP A 527 -65.68 18.54 -0.28
CA ASP A 527 -66.08 18.20 1.08
C ASP A 527 -65.25 17.07 1.67
N ALA A 528 -65.09 17.09 2.99
CA ALA A 528 -64.35 16.03 3.68
C ALA A 528 -65.04 14.68 3.44
N VAL A 529 -64.25 13.62 3.27
CA VAL A 529 -64.75 12.26 3.04
C VAL A 529 -65.77 11.81 4.10
N ALA A 530 -65.59 12.26 5.33
CA ALA A 530 -66.52 11.97 6.43
C ALA A 530 -67.90 12.65 6.22
N VAL A 531 -67.92 13.89 5.70
CA VAL A 531 -69.15 14.63 5.39
C VAL A 531 -69.89 13.96 4.23
N ILE A 532 -69.11 13.56 3.19
CA ILE A 532 -69.71 12.83 2.05
C ILE A 532 -70.38 11.51 2.47
N ALA A 533 -69.70 10.79 3.43
CA ALA A 533 -70.30 9.57 4.01
C ALA A 533 -71.68 9.85 4.63
N GLU A 534 -71.81 10.91 5.44
CA GLU A 534 -73.05 11.33 6.08
C GLU A 534 -74.12 11.79 5.06
N LEU A 535 -73.72 12.62 4.08
CA LEU A 535 -74.55 13.09 3.01
C LEU A 535 -75.12 11.95 2.11
N SER A 536 -74.42 10.81 2.10
CA SER A 536 -74.83 9.63 1.31
C SER A 536 -75.52 8.56 2.15
N GLY A 537 -75.92 8.86 3.39
CA GLY A 537 -76.70 7.95 4.25
C GLY A 537 -75.85 6.84 4.89
N PHE A 538 -74.54 7.03 5.01
CA PHE A 538 -73.63 6.06 5.68
C PHE A 538 -73.13 6.54 7.04
N SER A 539 -72.98 5.61 7.97
CA SER A 539 -72.15 5.85 9.11
C SER A 539 -70.68 5.89 8.69
N ARG A 540 -69.85 6.66 9.39
CA ARG A 540 -68.39 6.79 9.09
C ARG A 540 -67.69 5.43 9.08
N SER A 541 -68.03 4.53 9.96
CA SER A 541 -67.39 3.22 10.09
C SER A 541 -67.75 2.27 8.93
N SER A 542 -69.00 2.31 8.44
CA SER A 542 -69.45 1.45 7.36
C SER A 542 -69.04 1.94 5.97
N PHE A 543 -68.95 3.26 5.78
CA PHE A 543 -68.67 3.90 4.51
C PHE A 543 -67.36 3.43 3.85
N PHE A 544 -66.26 3.52 4.57
CA PHE A 544 -64.95 3.16 4.00
C PHE A 544 -64.91 1.71 3.51
N ARG A 545 -65.48 0.78 4.28
CA ARG A 545 -65.51 -0.64 3.90
C ARG A 545 -66.42 -0.83 2.67
N ILE A 546 -67.66 -0.34 2.71
CA ILE A 546 -68.63 -0.56 1.64
C ILE A 546 -68.17 0.14 0.35
N PHE A 547 -67.62 1.34 0.43
CA PHE A 547 -67.09 2.05 -0.72
C PHE A 547 -65.87 1.34 -1.33
N SER A 548 -64.95 0.85 -0.48
CA SER A 548 -63.79 0.12 -0.96
C SER A 548 -64.14 -1.23 -1.56
N ASP A 549 -65.18 -1.91 -1.02
CA ASP A 549 -65.68 -3.15 -1.58
C ASP A 549 -66.34 -2.92 -2.97
N ALA A 550 -67.03 -1.78 -3.15
CA ALA A 550 -67.68 -1.44 -4.40
C ALA A 550 -66.70 -0.97 -5.49
N TYR A 551 -65.80 -0.07 -5.15
CA TYR A 551 -64.87 0.56 -6.11
C TYR A 551 -63.45 0.00 -6.11
N GLY A 552 -63.14 -0.98 -5.28
CA GLY A 552 -61.81 -1.61 -5.20
C GLY A 552 -60.69 -0.67 -4.74
N MET A 553 -61.02 0.54 -4.26
CA MET A 553 -60.08 1.55 -3.81
C MET A 553 -60.69 2.42 -2.69
N SER A 554 -59.81 3.12 -1.94
CA SER A 554 -60.29 4.02 -0.88
C SER A 554 -61.06 5.23 -1.46
N PRO A 555 -62.00 5.83 -0.71
CA PRO A 555 -62.69 7.08 -1.14
C PRO A 555 -61.71 8.20 -1.48
N SER A 556 -60.58 8.28 -0.76
CA SER A 556 -59.55 9.27 -1.01
C SER A 556 -58.77 9.03 -2.32
N ASP A 557 -58.52 7.78 -2.67
CA ASP A 557 -57.85 7.42 -3.91
C ASP A 557 -58.80 7.54 -5.10
N TYR A 558 -60.09 7.18 -4.93
CA TYR A 558 -61.14 7.45 -5.91
C TYR A 558 -61.21 8.94 -6.27
N ARG A 559 -61.23 9.83 -5.27
CA ARG A 559 -61.20 11.27 -5.47
C ARG A 559 -60.02 11.74 -6.32
N LYS A 560 -58.82 11.18 -6.08
CA LYS A 560 -57.61 11.51 -6.86
C LYS A 560 -57.69 11.07 -8.32
N VAL A 561 -58.41 9.99 -8.58
CA VAL A 561 -58.55 9.42 -9.94
C VAL A 561 -59.70 10.05 -10.70
N ALA A 562 -60.86 10.29 -10.04
CA ALA A 562 -62.07 10.81 -10.64
C ALA A 562 -62.02 12.33 -10.90
N ARG A 563 -61.21 13.06 -10.14
CA ARG A 563 -60.97 14.50 -10.39
C ARG A 563 -59.81 14.65 -11.37
N LYS A 564 -60.10 14.95 -12.59
CA LYS A 564 -59.14 15.45 -13.57
C LYS A 564 -59.18 16.94 -13.66
#